data_eb3e3ea979f9f6ef3fcebcea74f02848
#
_entry.id   eb3e3ea979f9f6ef3fcebcea74f02848
#
_cell.length_a   1.000
_cell.length_b   1.000
_cell.length_c   1.000
_cell.angle_alpha   90.00
_cell.angle_beta   90.00
_cell.angle_gamma   90.00
#
_symmetry.space_group_name_H-M   'P 1'
#
loop_
_entity.id
_entity.type
_entity.pdbx_description
1 polymer ?
#
loop_
_entity_poly.entity_id
_entity_poly.type
_entity_poly.pdbx_seq_one_letter_code
_entity_poly.pdbx_strand_id
1 'polypeptide(L)'
;EIIYVSSFGYGLFQFIDREPSAVYNKTNSPLENAHGNEGFYCRVDGLAFDKEGNLWMTNSEVSKAIKILDKEGKWHSLSVESLNGKYTINDILVTSNNDKWINISRPTSQACLTVVTNSNSLDEATSYEFKNFIDTDNNDFSPNNYTCMAEDKNGYIWIGTNKGAIYLTNPKL
;
A
#
# COMPACT_ATOMS: atom_id res chain seq x y z
N GLU A 1 3.85 13.83 -20.01
CA GLU A 1 3.83 13.53 -18.57
C GLU A 1 2.59 12.70 -18.25
N ILE A 2 2.74 11.60 -17.47
CA ILE A 2 1.61 10.78 -17.00
C ILE A 2 1.49 10.96 -15.49
N ILE A 3 0.27 11.30 -15.03
CA ILE A 3 -0.06 11.47 -13.62
C ILE A 3 -1.19 10.50 -13.28
N TYR A 4 -1.04 9.79 -12.16
CA TYR A 4 -2.08 8.93 -11.59
C TYR A 4 -2.59 9.52 -10.29
N VAL A 5 -3.91 9.48 -10.10
CA VAL A 5 -4.59 9.99 -8.90
C VAL A 5 -5.54 8.92 -8.38
N SER A 6 -5.35 8.52 -7.14
CA SER A 6 -6.24 7.58 -6.45
C SER A 6 -7.55 8.26 -6.03
N SER A 7 -8.61 7.48 -5.95
CA SER A 7 -9.90 7.92 -5.44
C SER A 7 -10.48 6.90 -4.49
N PHE A 8 -10.90 7.38 -3.33
CA PHE A 8 -11.57 6.56 -2.32
C PHE A 8 -13.05 6.32 -2.64
N GLY A 9 -13.36 6.01 -3.89
CA GLY A 9 -14.73 5.73 -4.35
C GLY A 9 -14.82 5.37 -5.83
N TYR A 10 -13.97 5.97 -6.67
CA TYR A 10 -14.05 5.82 -8.13
C TYR A 10 -12.88 5.05 -8.76
N GLY A 11 -11.91 4.59 -7.96
CA GLY A 11 -10.76 3.84 -8.44
C GLY A 11 -9.55 4.73 -8.76
N LEU A 12 -8.96 4.59 -9.94
CA LEU A 12 -7.73 5.26 -10.35
C LEU A 12 -7.97 6.15 -11.56
N PHE A 13 -7.59 7.41 -11.48
CA PHE A 13 -7.61 8.35 -12.59
C PHE A 13 -6.22 8.47 -13.22
N GLN A 14 -6.18 8.55 -14.54
CA GLN A 14 -4.98 8.82 -15.31
C GLN A 14 -5.13 10.13 -16.07
N PHE A 15 -4.10 10.95 -16.03
CA PHE A 15 -3.97 12.17 -16.80
C PHE A 15 -2.72 12.07 -17.68
N ILE A 16 -2.83 12.51 -18.92
CA ILE A 16 -1.70 12.65 -19.85
C ILE A 16 -1.59 14.13 -20.22
N ASP A 17 -0.42 14.70 -19.99
CA ASP A 17 -0.13 16.13 -20.23
C ASP A 17 -1.16 17.06 -19.58
N ARG A 18 -1.61 16.69 -18.37
CA ARG A 18 -2.61 17.35 -17.51
C ARG A 18 -4.06 17.23 -17.99
N GLU A 19 -4.31 16.52 -19.09
CA GLU A 19 -5.67 16.25 -19.56
C GLU A 19 -6.16 14.89 -19.07
N PRO A 20 -7.43 14.76 -18.64
CA PRO A 20 -8.02 13.48 -18.27
C PRO A 20 -7.91 12.47 -19.41
N SER A 21 -7.37 11.29 -19.14
CA SER A 21 -7.13 10.26 -20.16
C SER A 21 -7.91 8.98 -19.90
N ALA A 22 -7.91 8.49 -18.67
CA ALA A 22 -8.63 7.27 -18.30
C ALA A 22 -9.10 7.27 -16.85
N VAL A 23 -10.12 6.48 -16.58
CA VAL A 23 -10.56 6.10 -15.23
C VAL A 23 -10.58 4.59 -15.18
N TYR A 24 -9.79 4.01 -14.27
CA TYR A 24 -9.76 2.57 -14.05
C TYR A 24 -10.59 2.20 -12.82
N ASN A 25 -11.47 1.22 -12.99
CA ASN A 25 -12.33 0.69 -11.94
C ASN A 25 -12.71 -0.76 -12.27
N LYS A 26 -13.67 -1.33 -11.56
CA LYS A 26 -14.12 -2.73 -11.76
C LYS A 26 -14.58 -3.06 -13.18
N THR A 27 -14.91 -2.08 -14.02
CA THR A 27 -15.45 -2.33 -15.35
C THR A 27 -14.39 -2.53 -16.42
N ASN A 28 -13.17 -2.04 -16.20
CA ASN A 28 -12.09 -2.02 -17.19
C ASN A 28 -10.71 -2.36 -16.62
N SER A 29 -10.65 -2.81 -15.37
CA SER A 29 -9.41 -3.20 -14.70
C SER A 29 -9.69 -4.26 -13.64
N PRO A 30 -8.66 -4.87 -13.02
CA PRO A 30 -8.83 -5.77 -11.89
C PRO A 30 -9.20 -5.09 -10.58
N LEU A 31 -9.35 -3.77 -10.56
CA LEU A 31 -9.85 -3.06 -9.37
C LEU A 31 -11.23 -3.56 -9.00
N GLU A 32 -11.47 -3.71 -7.71
CA GLU A 32 -12.69 -4.28 -7.16
C GLU A 32 -13.42 -3.25 -6.29
N ASN A 33 -14.74 -3.35 -6.22
CA ASN A 33 -15.52 -2.57 -5.27
C ASN A 33 -15.39 -3.14 -3.87
N ALA A 34 -15.45 -2.27 -2.87
CA ALA A 34 -15.49 -2.64 -1.47
C ALA A 34 -16.65 -3.62 -1.19
N HIS A 35 -16.44 -4.60 -0.31
CA HIS A 35 -17.39 -5.64 0.03
C HIS A 35 -18.78 -5.09 0.39
N GLY A 36 -19.82 -5.71 -0.16
CA GLY A 36 -21.21 -5.34 0.06
C GLY A 36 -21.68 -4.12 -0.72
N ASN A 37 -20.82 -3.51 -1.54
CA ASN A 37 -21.17 -2.36 -2.35
C ASN A 37 -21.24 -2.72 -3.82
N GLU A 38 -22.44 -2.99 -4.34
CA GLU A 38 -22.64 -3.32 -5.75
C GLU A 38 -22.56 -2.10 -6.67
N GLY A 39 -22.60 -0.88 -6.09
CA GLY A 39 -22.45 0.38 -6.80
C GLY A 39 -20.99 0.68 -7.20
N PHE A 40 -20.74 1.92 -7.56
CA PHE A 40 -19.37 2.40 -7.82
C PHE A 40 -18.74 2.81 -6.48
N TYR A 41 -18.06 1.88 -5.82
CA TYR A 41 -17.31 2.18 -4.61
C TYR A 41 -15.97 1.43 -4.59
N CYS A 42 -15.12 1.81 -5.55
CA CYS A 42 -13.79 1.26 -5.71
C CYS A 42 -12.79 2.10 -4.90
N ARG A 43 -12.35 1.57 -3.77
CA ARG A 43 -11.45 2.26 -2.84
C ARG A 43 -10.00 2.04 -3.20
N VAL A 44 -9.40 3.01 -3.87
CA VAL A 44 -7.96 3.07 -4.12
C VAL A 44 -7.38 4.22 -3.32
N ASP A 45 -6.32 4.00 -2.56
CA ASP A 45 -5.70 5.02 -1.71
C ASP A 45 -4.19 5.15 -1.99
N GLY A 46 -3.35 4.30 -1.41
CA GLY A 46 -1.90 4.36 -1.62
C GLY A 46 -1.48 4.11 -3.07
N LEU A 47 -0.63 4.98 -3.59
CA LEU A 47 -0.01 4.87 -4.91
C LEU A 47 1.50 5.06 -4.79
N ALA A 48 2.29 4.16 -5.36
CA ALA A 48 3.73 4.33 -5.46
C ALA A 48 4.29 3.61 -6.69
N PHE A 49 5.27 4.21 -7.34
CA PHE A 49 6.05 3.52 -8.37
C PHE A 49 7.19 2.74 -7.73
N ASP A 50 7.38 1.50 -8.18
CA ASP A 50 8.56 0.75 -7.84
C ASP A 50 9.76 1.14 -8.75
N LYS A 51 10.92 0.56 -8.47
CA LYS A 51 12.16 0.87 -9.21
C LYS A 51 12.14 0.40 -10.66
N GLU A 52 11.29 -0.55 -10.99
CA GLU A 52 11.09 -1.08 -12.34
C GLU A 52 10.09 -0.24 -13.15
N GLY A 53 9.42 0.73 -12.50
CA GLY A 53 8.42 1.61 -13.11
C GLY A 53 7.00 1.05 -13.07
N ASN A 54 6.73 0.04 -12.25
CA ASN A 54 5.38 -0.48 -12.05
C ASN A 54 4.66 0.37 -11.01
N LEU A 55 3.39 0.71 -11.26
CA LEU A 55 2.54 1.44 -10.33
C LEU A 55 1.83 0.46 -9.39
N TRP A 56 2.23 0.48 -8.14
CA TRP A 56 1.60 -0.27 -7.05
C TRP A 56 0.48 0.54 -6.43
N MET A 57 -0.62 -0.11 -6.07
CA MET A 57 -1.75 0.55 -5.43
C MET A 57 -2.48 -0.35 -4.43
N THR A 58 -3.08 0.27 -3.42
CA THR A 58 -3.95 -0.39 -2.45
C THR A 58 -5.40 -0.33 -2.92
N ASN A 59 -6.13 -1.45 -2.81
CA ASN A 59 -7.56 -1.54 -3.04
C ASN A 59 -8.21 -2.13 -1.78
N SER A 60 -8.91 -1.30 -1.01
CA SER A 60 -9.45 -1.68 0.30
C SER A 60 -10.72 -2.52 0.21
N GLU A 61 -10.95 -3.36 1.23
CA GLU A 61 -12.13 -4.26 1.39
C GLU A 61 -12.31 -5.29 0.26
N VAL A 62 -11.22 -5.75 -0.31
CA VAL A 62 -11.23 -6.76 -1.39
C VAL A 62 -10.30 -7.93 -1.07
N SER A 63 -10.46 -9.04 -1.77
CA SER A 63 -9.71 -10.27 -1.52
C SER A 63 -8.26 -10.22 -1.99
N LYS A 64 -7.96 -9.40 -3.00
CA LYS A 64 -6.60 -9.14 -3.50
C LYS A 64 -6.31 -7.66 -3.35
N ALA A 65 -5.85 -7.29 -2.17
CA ALA A 65 -5.76 -5.90 -1.76
C ALA A 65 -4.69 -5.07 -2.47
N ILE A 66 -3.73 -5.70 -3.13
CA ILE A 66 -2.70 -5.01 -3.91
C ILE A 66 -2.96 -5.22 -5.39
N LYS A 67 -3.00 -4.12 -6.12
CA LYS A 67 -3.07 -4.10 -7.58
C LYS A 67 -1.81 -3.43 -8.12
N ILE A 68 -1.36 -3.90 -9.28
CA ILE A 68 -0.16 -3.38 -9.92
C ILE A 68 -0.48 -3.16 -11.39
N LEU A 69 -0.18 -1.98 -11.88
CA LEU A 69 -0.15 -1.68 -13.31
C LEU A 69 1.33 -1.64 -13.71
N ASP A 70 1.79 -2.63 -14.46
CA ASP A 70 3.17 -2.68 -14.88
C ASP A 70 3.50 -1.62 -15.96
N LYS A 71 4.76 -1.42 -16.20
CA LYS A 71 5.23 -0.41 -17.18
C LYS A 71 4.83 -0.72 -18.63
N GLU A 72 4.45 -1.96 -18.93
CA GLU A 72 3.91 -2.39 -20.22
C GLU A 72 2.39 -2.20 -20.33
N GLY A 73 1.74 -1.76 -19.23
CA GLY A 73 0.29 -1.53 -19.15
C GLY A 73 -0.53 -2.78 -18.79
N LYS A 74 0.12 -3.85 -18.37
CA LYS A 74 -0.55 -5.06 -17.90
C LYS A 74 -0.88 -4.96 -16.42
N TRP A 75 -2.02 -5.48 -16.03
CA TRP A 75 -2.48 -5.52 -14.66
C TRP A 75 -2.12 -6.82 -13.95
N HIS A 76 -1.74 -6.70 -12.66
CA HIS A 76 -1.51 -7.79 -11.73
C HIS A 76 -2.30 -7.57 -10.44
N SER A 77 -2.55 -8.65 -9.69
CA SER A 77 -3.28 -8.60 -8.41
C SER A 77 -2.67 -9.56 -7.41
N LEU A 78 -2.20 -9.03 -6.28
CA LEU A 78 -1.61 -9.83 -5.21
C LEU A 78 -2.60 -10.00 -4.06
N SER A 79 -2.67 -11.23 -3.56
CA SER A 79 -3.29 -11.55 -2.29
C SER A 79 -2.22 -11.47 -1.19
N VAL A 80 -2.42 -10.57 -0.25
CA VAL A 80 -1.57 -10.40 0.93
C VAL A 80 -2.46 -10.56 2.16
N GLU A 81 -2.29 -11.65 2.89
CA GLU A 81 -3.22 -12.08 3.93
C GLU A 81 -3.50 -11.01 4.97
N SER A 82 -2.48 -10.29 5.42
CA SER A 82 -2.60 -9.20 6.40
C SER A 82 -3.40 -7.99 5.89
N LEU A 83 -3.53 -7.83 4.58
CA LEU A 83 -4.22 -6.70 3.93
C LEU A 83 -5.61 -7.07 3.40
N ASN A 84 -5.84 -8.35 3.08
CA ASN A 84 -7.08 -8.79 2.43
C ASN A 84 -8.30 -8.48 3.30
N GLY A 85 -9.31 -7.87 2.69
CA GLY A 85 -10.56 -7.49 3.35
C GLY A 85 -10.44 -6.34 4.36
N LYS A 86 -9.28 -5.72 4.53
CA LYS A 86 -9.11 -4.59 5.47
C LYS A 86 -9.82 -3.35 4.97
N TYR A 87 -10.44 -2.63 5.92
CA TYR A 87 -11.35 -1.51 5.66
C TYR A 87 -10.67 -0.30 5.03
N THR A 88 -9.48 0.04 5.51
CA THR A 88 -8.71 1.19 5.00
C THR A 88 -7.24 0.82 4.96
N ILE A 89 -6.78 0.42 3.78
CA ILE A 89 -5.37 0.24 3.49
C ILE A 89 -4.90 1.56 2.91
N ASN A 90 -4.01 2.24 3.62
CA ASN A 90 -3.73 3.63 3.36
C ASN A 90 -2.59 3.80 2.34
N ASP A 91 -1.39 3.89 2.82
CA ASP A 91 -0.24 4.34 2.05
C ASP A 91 0.68 3.19 1.63
N ILE A 92 1.42 3.39 0.56
CA ILE A 92 2.53 2.52 0.12
C ILE A 92 3.80 3.37 0.06
N LEU A 93 4.81 2.97 0.82
CA LEU A 93 6.16 3.47 0.69
C LEU A 93 7.01 2.43 -0.05
N VAL A 94 7.57 2.78 -1.21
CA VAL A 94 8.60 1.97 -1.88
C VAL A 94 9.96 2.42 -1.40
N THR A 95 10.71 1.50 -0.81
CA THR A 95 12.02 1.81 -0.21
C THR A 95 13.16 1.75 -1.23
N SER A 96 14.35 2.19 -0.79
CA SER A 96 15.59 2.06 -1.56
C SER A 96 15.99 0.61 -1.85
N ASN A 97 15.44 -0.38 -1.14
CA ASN A 97 15.57 -1.81 -1.42
C ASN A 97 14.45 -2.35 -2.32
N ASN A 98 13.53 -1.49 -2.76
CA ASN A 98 12.35 -1.87 -3.53
C ASN A 98 11.30 -2.69 -2.75
N ASP A 99 11.36 -2.70 -1.42
CA ASP A 99 10.32 -3.27 -0.59
C ASP A 99 9.13 -2.29 -0.49
N LYS A 100 7.93 -2.81 -0.40
CA LYS A 100 6.69 -2.03 -0.32
C LYS A 100 6.17 -2.10 1.11
N TRP A 101 6.30 -0.99 1.82
CA TRP A 101 5.80 -0.83 3.19
C TRP A 101 4.39 -0.25 3.13
N ILE A 102 3.44 -0.92 3.76
CA ILE A 102 2.01 -0.63 3.64
C ILE A 102 1.40 -0.53 5.02
N ASN A 103 0.72 0.57 5.30
CA ASN A 103 0.02 0.77 6.55
C ASN A 103 -1.50 0.63 6.40
N ILE A 104 -2.13 0.22 7.50
CA ILE A 104 -3.59 0.19 7.62
C ILE A 104 -3.98 1.31 8.58
N SER A 105 -4.74 2.29 8.10
CA SER A 105 -5.36 3.30 8.94
C SER A 105 -6.71 2.81 9.44
N ARG A 106 -7.11 3.24 10.65
CA ARG A 106 -8.38 2.85 11.29
C ARG A 106 -8.60 1.33 11.34
N PRO A 107 -7.65 0.58 11.89
CA PRO A 107 -7.83 -0.85 12.02
C PRO A 107 -9.02 -1.16 12.94
N THR A 108 -9.81 -2.15 12.57
CA THR A 108 -10.90 -2.68 13.41
C THR A 108 -10.39 -3.61 14.50
N SER A 109 -9.12 -3.98 14.42
CA SER A 109 -8.37 -4.81 15.35
C SER A 109 -7.00 -4.16 15.62
N GLN A 110 -6.02 -4.93 16.06
CA GLN A 110 -4.66 -4.44 16.23
C GLN A 110 -4.12 -3.83 14.93
N ALA A 111 -3.52 -2.65 15.00
CA ALA A 111 -2.81 -2.04 13.88
C ALA A 111 -1.65 -2.93 13.45
N CYS A 112 -1.44 -3.04 12.15
CA CYS A 112 -0.28 -3.72 11.60
C CYS A 112 0.36 -2.91 10.49
N LEU A 113 1.65 -3.13 10.33
CA LEU A 113 2.44 -2.67 9.22
C LEU A 113 2.81 -3.89 8.39
N THR A 114 2.52 -3.87 7.11
CA THR A 114 2.82 -4.97 6.20
C THR A 114 3.95 -4.57 5.27
N VAL A 115 4.91 -5.46 5.10
CA VAL A 115 5.99 -5.27 4.13
C VAL A 115 5.91 -6.38 3.09
N VAL A 116 5.78 -5.99 1.84
CA VAL A 116 5.85 -6.87 0.69
C VAL A 116 7.24 -6.75 0.10
N THR A 117 8.01 -7.84 0.15
CA THR A 117 9.37 -7.84 -0.37
C THR A 117 9.40 -7.95 -1.88
N ASN A 118 10.48 -7.46 -2.46
CA ASN A 118 10.70 -7.60 -3.88
C ASN A 118 10.79 -9.07 -4.29
N SER A 119 10.11 -9.44 -5.38
CA SER A 119 10.16 -10.77 -5.98
C SER A 119 10.42 -10.67 -7.47
N ASN A 120 10.80 -11.78 -8.10
CA ASN A 120 10.98 -11.86 -9.55
C ASN A 120 9.64 -11.93 -10.32
N SER A 121 8.52 -11.94 -9.63
CA SER A 121 7.17 -12.00 -10.19
C SER A 121 6.29 -10.94 -9.57
N LEU A 122 5.43 -10.30 -10.38
CA LEU A 122 4.40 -9.39 -9.90
C LEU A 122 3.10 -10.13 -9.51
N ASP A 123 3.03 -11.42 -9.71
CA ASP A 123 1.87 -12.26 -9.38
C ASP A 123 2.06 -13.03 -8.06
N GLU A 124 3.27 -12.99 -7.49
CA GLU A 124 3.62 -13.64 -6.22
C GLU A 124 4.40 -12.68 -5.34
N ALA A 125 4.18 -12.74 -4.03
CA ALA A 125 4.87 -11.91 -3.07
C ALA A 125 5.12 -12.66 -1.76
N THR A 126 6.28 -12.42 -1.17
CA THR A 126 6.53 -12.70 0.24
C THR A 126 6.19 -11.46 1.04
N SER A 127 5.46 -11.63 2.14
CA SER A 127 5.09 -10.51 3.00
C SER A 127 5.35 -10.80 4.47
N TYR A 128 5.64 -9.75 5.21
CA TYR A 128 5.85 -9.76 6.65
C TYR A 128 4.90 -8.78 7.32
N GLU A 129 4.40 -9.15 8.48
CA GLU A 129 3.48 -8.33 9.27
C GLU A 129 4.12 -7.94 10.60
N PHE A 130 4.14 -6.65 10.88
CA PHE A 130 4.67 -6.10 12.13
C PHE A 130 3.54 -5.48 12.94
N LYS A 131 3.33 -5.99 14.16
CA LYS A 131 2.30 -5.53 15.10
C LYS A 131 2.89 -4.88 16.33
N ASN A 132 4.04 -5.38 16.76
CA ASN A 132 4.71 -4.97 17.97
C ASN A 132 6.16 -4.61 17.67
N PHE A 133 6.66 -3.64 18.38
CA PHE A 133 8.05 -3.22 18.34
C PHE A 133 8.62 -3.27 19.74
N ILE A 134 9.93 -3.34 19.83
CA ILE A 134 10.68 -3.21 21.08
C ILE A 134 11.56 -1.97 20.93
N ASP A 135 11.49 -1.07 21.91
CA ASP A 135 12.31 0.14 21.91
C ASP A 135 13.76 -0.15 22.37
N THR A 136 14.60 0.84 22.35
CA THR A 136 16.01 0.74 22.74
C THR A 136 16.21 0.39 24.21
N ASP A 137 15.21 0.64 25.06
CA ASP A 137 15.20 0.32 26.48
C ASP A 137 14.56 -1.03 26.79
N ASN A 138 14.29 -1.82 25.73
CA ASN A 138 13.68 -3.15 25.79
C ASN A 138 12.23 -3.15 26.31
N ASN A 139 11.49 -2.06 26.09
CA ASN A 139 10.07 -1.98 26.39
C ASN A 139 9.23 -2.28 25.15
N ASP A 140 8.07 -2.90 25.36
CA ASP A 140 7.09 -3.13 24.32
C ASP A 140 6.50 -1.82 23.81
N PHE A 141 6.52 -1.62 22.50
CA PHE A 141 5.87 -0.51 21.83
C PHE A 141 4.85 -1.05 20.81
N SER A 142 3.59 -0.96 21.15
CA SER A 142 2.48 -1.44 20.34
C SER A 142 1.53 -0.29 20.02
N PRO A 143 1.68 0.38 18.87
CA PRO A 143 0.75 1.45 18.48
C PRO A 143 -0.59 0.86 18.02
N ASN A 144 -1.64 1.68 18.12
CA ASN A 144 -2.98 1.31 17.64
C ASN A 144 -3.27 1.85 16.24
N ASN A 145 -2.42 2.72 15.71
CA ASN A 145 -2.58 3.30 14.38
C ASN A 145 -1.22 3.75 13.82
N TYR A 146 -1.06 3.58 12.52
CA TYR A 146 0.05 4.09 11.73
C TYR A 146 -0.49 5.18 10.79
N THR A 147 0.14 6.34 10.73
CA THR A 147 -0.38 7.52 10.02
C THR A 147 0.38 7.89 8.77
N CYS A 148 1.68 7.68 8.76
CA CYS A 148 2.55 8.00 7.62
C CYS A 148 3.85 7.20 7.69
N MET A 149 4.54 7.12 6.57
CA MET A 149 5.85 6.47 6.47
C MET A 149 6.76 7.27 5.54
N ALA A 150 8.06 7.25 5.82
CA ALA A 150 9.06 7.84 4.94
C ALA A 150 10.40 7.13 5.14
N GLU A 151 11.18 6.98 4.07
CA GLU A 151 12.58 6.56 4.12
C GLU A 151 13.46 7.80 4.10
N ASP A 152 14.43 7.87 4.99
CA ASP A 152 15.40 8.96 4.99
C ASP A 152 16.63 8.63 4.12
N LYS A 153 17.51 9.61 3.95
CA LYS A 153 18.76 9.47 3.16
C LYS A 153 19.74 8.39 3.66
N ASN A 154 19.56 7.92 4.90
CA ASN A 154 20.37 6.86 5.49
C ASN A 154 19.72 5.47 5.33
N GLY A 155 18.52 5.41 4.72
CA GLY A 155 17.72 4.20 4.58
C GLY A 155 16.94 3.83 5.84
N TYR A 156 16.77 4.74 6.81
CA TYR A 156 15.95 4.51 7.97
C TYR A 156 14.48 4.75 7.61
N ILE A 157 13.62 3.83 8.05
CA ILE A 157 12.17 3.97 7.84
C ILE A 157 11.55 4.66 9.03
N TRP A 158 11.06 5.86 8.82
CA TRP A 158 10.30 6.66 9.80
C TRP A 158 8.82 6.35 9.68
N ILE A 159 8.18 6.12 10.82
CA ILE A 159 6.77 5.75 10.90
C ILE A 159 6.09 6.63 11.92
N GLY A 160 5.08 7.37 11.49
CA GLY A 160 4.19 8.11 12.37
C GLY A 160 3.17 7.18 13.00
N THR A 161 2.98 7.29 14.31
CA THR A 161 1.99 6.51 15.05
C THR A 161 1.16 7.38 15.98
N ASN A 162 0.07 6.84 16.52
CA ASN A 162 -0.72 7.54 17.55
C ASN A 162 0.01 7.68 18.91
N LYS A 163 1.19 7.08 19.05
CA LYS A 163 2.05 7.17 20.26
C LYS A 163 3.34 7.97 20.02
N GLY A 164 3.46 8.64 18.88
CA GLY A 164 4.64 9.35 18.45
C GLY A 164 5.31 8.73 17.23
N ALA A 165 6.43 9.29 16.81
CA ALA A 165 7.21 8.77 15.69
C ALA A 165 8.19 7.70 16.18
N ILE A 166 8.33 6.65 15.38
CA ILE A 166 9.38 5.65 15.52
C ILE A 166 10.22 5.59 14.25
N TYR A 167 11.42 5.06 14.34
CA TYR A 167 12.23 4.76 13.17
C TYR A 167 12.96 3.42 13.31
N LEU A 168 13.14 2.76 12.19
CA LEU A 168 13.82 1.47 12.07
C LEU A 168 15.16 1.69 11.37
N THR A 169 16.24 1.31 12.04
CA THR A 169 17.63 1.54 11.56
C THR A 169 18.16 0.45 10.66
N ASN A 170 17.51 -0.71 10.61
CA ASN A 170 17.91 -1.82 9.75
C ASN A 170 16.65 -2.51 9.17
N PRO A 171 15.97 -1.87 8.20
CA PRO A 171 14.75 -2.40 7.62
C PRO A 171 14.98 -3.51 6.59
N LYS A 172 16.16 -4.11 6.54
CA LYS A 172 16.42 -5.26 5.66
C LYS A 172 15.71 -6.49 6.21
N LEU A 173 14.86 -7.06 5.38
CA LEU A 173 14.09 -8.28 5.63
C LEU A 173 14.72 -9.47 4.93
#